data_fbbb7283e47ca6040d821da01268b419
#
_entry.id   fbbb7283e47ca6040d821da01268b419
#
_cell.length_a   1.000
_cell.length_b   1.000
_cell.length_c   1.000
_cell.angle_alpha   90.00
_cell.angle_beta   90.00
_cell.angle_gamma   90.00
#
_symmetry.space_group_name_H-M   'P 1'
#
loop_
_entity.id
_entity.type
_entity.pdbx_description
1 polymer ?
#
loop_
_entity_poly.entity_id
_entity_poly.type
_entity_poly.pdbx_seq_one_letter_code
_entity_poly.pdbx_strand_id
1 'polypeptide(L)'
;LTYPLEYKGGDEMSALVSVRLVQESGWNIGTDKLTALDGYYYNTSDVIAGLHNADVFFEKLFLWITGGQVAKTVNLVYLSAFYMIAYVAYFVLRQLRIKEWLSTGGALVYAFLPFIFIRGIGHIVLSCYYFVPLAVLMCIWLYEDERFMLPGKGFFKYKRNYAGFIMAFLIASEGIGYWQIFTCFFLMVAMLTALLRTKDWNYLKRGCISILSVI
;
A
#
# COMPACT_ATOMS: atom_id res chain seq x y z
N LEU A 1 -7.36 3.56 -25.36
CA LEU A 1 -6.50 2.97 -24.31
C LEU A 1 -5.58 1.83 -24.82
N THR A 2 -5.35 1.73 -26.12
CA THR A 2 -4.46 0.70 -26.73
C THR A 2 -2.98 1.01 -26.54
N TYR A 3 -2.64 2.24 -26.17
CA TYR A 3 -1.29 2.70 -25.86
C TYR A 3 -1.25 3.17 -24.39
N PRO A 4 -0.08 3.15 -23.72
CA PRO A 4 0.07 3.74 -22.40
C PRO A 4 -0.36 5.22 -22.41
N LEU A 5 -1.04 5.67 -21.35
CA LEU A 5 -1.50 7.07 -21.22
C LEU A 5 -0.33 8.06 -21.17
N GLU A 6 0.76 7.64 -20.58
CA GLU A 6 2.04 8.34 -20.60
C GLU A 6 3.11 7.39 -21.11
N TYR A 7 3.93 7.83 -22.06
CA TYR A 7 5.09 7.10 -22.53
C TYR A 7 6.21 8.08 -22.86
N LYS A 8 7.14 8.20 -21.93
CA LYS A 8 8.33 9.05 -22.10
C LYS A 8 9.63 8.22 -22.20
N GLY A 9 9.50 6.90 -22.11
CA GLY A 9 10.61 5.96 -22.01
C GLY A 9 11.13 5.82 -20.56
N GLY A 10 12.00 4.85 -20.31
CA GLY A 10 12.51 4.59 -18.96
C GLY A 10 11.58 3.74 -18.10
N ASP A 11 11.21 4.24 -16.93
CA ASP A 11 10.47 3.46 -15.92
C ASP A 11 9.05 3.05 -16.36
N GLU A 12 8.44 3.73 -17.36
CA GLU A 12 7.17 3.27 -17.95
C GLU A 12 7.30 1.91 -18.62
N MET A 13 8.48 1.62 -19.19
CA MET A 13 8.77 0.30 -19.73
C MET A 13 8.75 -0.76 -18.64
N SER A 14 9.24 -0.45 -17.46
CA SER A 14 9.20 -1.37 -16.31
C SER A 14 7.78 -1.74 -15.91
N ALA A 15 6.83 -0.80 -15.95
CA ALA A 15 5.42 -1.08 -15.68
C ALA A 15 4.81 -2.04 -16.73
N LEU A 16 5.13 -1.86 -18.01
CA LEU A 16 4.68 -2.77 -19.06
C LEU A 16 5.30 -4.17 -18.92
N VAL A 17 6.58 -4.22 -18.57
CA VAL A 17 7.31 -5.48 -18.35
C VAL A 17 6.75 -6.22 -17.13
N SER A 18 6.44 -5.53 -16.02
CA SER A 18 5.81 -6.13 -14.85
C SER A 18 4.49 -6.82 -15.21
N VAL A 19 3.59 -6.11 -15.87
CA VAL A 19 2.30 -6.67 -16.30
C VAL A 19 2.49 -7.84 -17.28
N ARG A 20 3.47 -7.75 -18.20
CA ARG A 20 3.79 -8.85 -19.12
C ARG A 20 4.33 -10.07 -18.39
N LEU A 21 5.15 -9.85 -17.36
CA LEU A 21 5.67 -10.89 -16.50
C LEU A 21 4.54 -11.64 -15.78
N VAL A 22 3.62 -10.88 -15.16
CA VAL A 22 2.45 -11.44 -14.48
C VAL A 22 1.57 -12.22 -15.45
N GLN A 23 1.46 -11.78 -16.71
CA GLN A 23 0.73 -12.48 -17.75
C GLN A 23 1.37 -13.83 -18.10
N GLU A 24 2.69 -13.90 -18.19
CA GLU A 24 3.41 -15.10 -18.66
C GLU A 24 3.71 -16.10 -17.54
N SER A 25 4.00 -15.64 -16.33
CA SER A 25 4.40 -16.46 -15.20
C SER A 25 3.33 -16.64 -14.13
N GLY A 26 2.25 -15.89 -14.24
CA GLY A 26 1.11 -16.00 -13.34
C GLY A 26 1.22 -15.14 -12.10
N TRP A 27 2.15 -15.37 -11.21
CA TRP A 27 2.46 -14.55 -10.04
C TRP A 27 3.92 -14.14 -10.12
N ASN A 28 4.29 -12.98 -9.59
CA ASN A 28 5.66 -12.47 -9.65
C ASN A 28 6.56 -13.22 -8.64
N ILE A 29 6.68 -14.52 -8.81
CA ILE A 29 7.48 -15.38 -7.95
C ILE A 29 8.36 -16.24 -8.86
N GLY A 30 9.68 -16.13 -8.73
CA GLY A 30 10.66 -17.08 -9.25
C GLY A 30 10.51 -17.41 -10.73
N THR A 31 10.49 -16.38 -11.60
CA THR A 31 10.44 -16.64 -13.04
C THR A 31 11.80 -16.43 -13.69
N ASP A 32 12.26 -17.46 -14.37
CA ASP A 32 13.46 -17.46 -15.21
C ASP A 32 13.22 -16.87 -16.60
N LYS A 33 11.98 -16.57 -16.96
CA LYS A 33 11.61 -16.09 -18.30
C LYS A 33 12.11 -14.70 -18.65
N LEU A 34 12.40 -13.85 -17.67
CA LEU A 34 12.91 -12.48 -17.88
C LEU A 34 14.38 -12.31 -17.55
N THR A 35 15.09 -13.39 -17.20
CA THR A 35 16.53 -13.33 -16.90
C THR A 35 17.41 -13.19 -18.15
N ALA A 36 16.85 -13.36 -19.34
CA ALA A 36 17.62 -13.49 -20.56
C ALA A 36 18.29 -12.21 -21.06
N LEU A 37 17.81 -11.02 -20.70
CA LEU A 37 18.35 -9.77 -21.21
C LEU A 37 19.08 -8.94 -20.17
N ASP A 38 18.69 -9.01 -18.92
CA ASP A 38 19.36 -8.31 -17.80
C ASP A 38 18.86 -8.90 -16.47
N GLY A 39 19.24 -10.13 -16.18
CA GLY A 39 18.76 -10.94 -15.05
C GLY A 39 18.86 -10.30 -13.65
N TYR A 40 19.31 -9.08 -13.59
CA TYR A 40 19.63 -8.40 -12.35
C TYR A 40 18.39 -7.76 -11.67
N TYR A 41 17.46 -7.20 -12.43
CA TYR A 41 16.37 -6.40 -11.83
C TYR A 41 15.12 -7.20 -11.44
N TYR A 42 14.85 -8.30 -12.10
CA TYR A 42 13.61 -9.06 -11.90
C TYR A 42 13.80 -10.31 -11.05
N ASN A 43 15.04 -10.81 -10.93
CA ASN A 43 15.38 -11.93 -10.04
C ASN A 43 15.52 -11.51 -8.56
N THR A 44 15.76 -10.25 -8.28
CA THR A 44 15.79 -9.74 -6.90
C THR A 44 14.41 -9.67 -6.27
N SER A 45 13.35 -9.78 -7.06
CA SER A 45 11.98 -9.92 -6.55
C SER A 45 11.77 -11.21 -5.77
N ASP A 46 12.60 -12.23 -5.94
CA ASP A 46 12.50 -13.49 -5.20
C ASP A 46 12.73 -13.29 -3.70
N VAL A 47 13.60 -12.36 -3.33
CA VAL A 47 13.87 -12.02 -1.92
C VAL A 47 12.74 -11.19 -1.31
N ILE A 48 11.96 -10.51 -2.15
CA ILE A 48 10.92 -9.56 -1.76
C ILE A 48 9.55 -10.04 -2.26
N ALA A 49 9.40 -11.31 -2.58
CA ALA A 49 8.21 -11.92 -3.19
C ALA A 49 6.89 -11.70 -2.41
N GLY A 50 6.95 -11.18 -1.18
CA GLY A 50 5.78 -10.79 -0.42
C GLY A 50 5.32 -9.34 -0.65
N LEU A 51 6.17 -8.48 -1.17
CA LEU A 51 5.99 -7.03 -1.09
C LEU A 51 5.14 -6.40 -2.21
N HIS A 52 4.78 -7.13 -3.26
CA HIS A 52 4.01 -6.58 -4.39
C HIS A 52 2.66 -7.26 -4.60
N ASN A 53 2.20 -8.02 -3.62
CA ASN A 53 1.04 -8.89 -3.83
C ASN A 53 -0.25 -8.12 -4.16
N ALA A 54 -0.44 -6.91 -3.61
CA ALA A 54 -1.61 -6.10 -3.94
C ALA A 54 -1.53 -5.59 -5.39
N ASP A 55 -0.37 -5.11 -5.82
CA ASP A 55 -0.17 -4.62 -7.18
C ASP A 55 -0.36 -5.74 -8.20
N VAL A 56 0.28 -6.90 -7.97
CA VAL A 56 0.13 -8.10 -8.81
C VAL A 56 -1.33 -8.58 -8.84
N PHE A 57 -2.06 -8.50 -7.73
CA PHE A 57 -3.48 -8.83 -7.71
C PHE A 57 -4.29 -7.93 -8.66
N PHE A 58 -4.07 -6.62 -8.61
CA PHE A 58 -4.74 -5.68 -9.53
C PHE A 58 -4.31 -5.88 -10.98
N GLU A 59 -3.03 -6.12 -11.24
CA GLU A 59 -2.52 -6.45 -12.58
C GLU A 59 -3.21 -7.68 -13.15
N LYS A 60 -3.33 -8.76 -12.38
CA LYS A 60 -4.05 -9.98 -12.78
C LYS A 60 -5.53 -9.75 -13.04
N LEU A 61 -6.19 -9.02 -12.15
CA LEU A 61 -7.59 -8.69 -12.29
C LEU A 61 -7.83 -7.93 -13.60
N PHE A 62 -7.02 -6.92 -13.87
CA PHE A 62 -7.17 -6.13 -15.09
C PHE A 62 -6.67 -6.84 -16.34
N LEU A 63 -5.67 -7.73 -16.26
CA LEU A 63 -5.30 -8.62 -17.36
C LEU A 63 -6.48 -9.50 -17.77
N TRP A 64 -7.18 -10.04 -16.81
CA TRP A 64 -8.40 -10.82 -17.07
C TRP A 64 -9.50 -9.97 -17.75
N ILE A 65 -9.77 -8.77 -17.24
CA ILE A 65 -10.78 -7.85 -17.77
C ILE A 65 -10.41 -7.36 -19.20
N THR A 66 -9.13 -7.14 -19.47
CA THR A 66 -8.67 -6.61 -20.77
C THR A 66 -8.41 -7.67 -21.83
N GLY A 67 -8.61 -8.96 -21.48
CA GLY A 67 -8.25 -10.07 -22.37
C GLY A 67 -6.76 -10.15 -22.65
N GLY A 68 -5.92 -9.81 -21.66
CA GLY A 68 -4.46 -9.90 -21.73
C GLY A 68 -3.78 -8.72 -22.43
N GLN A 69 -4.46 -7.61 -22.62
CA GLN A 69 -3.87 -6.43 -23.28
C GLN A 69 -3.04 -5.60 -22.29
N VAL A 70 -1.72 -5.80 -22.32
CA VAL A 70 -0.76 -5.23 -21.34
C VAL A 70 -0.91 -3.71 -21.20
N ALA A 71 -0.88 -2.94 -22.28
CA ALA A 71 -1.00 -1.47 -22.21
C ALA A 71 -2.32 -1.01 -21.59
N LYS A 72 -3.44 -1.68 -21.94
CA LYS A 72 -4.72 -1.38 -21.29
C LYS A 72 -4.72 -1.72 -19.82
N THR A 73 -4.07 -2.80 -19.43
CA THR A 73 -3.94 -3.23 -18.04
C THR A 73 -3.18 -2.18 -17.23
N VAL A 74 -2.02 -1.74 -17.68
CA VAL A 74 -1.24 -0.68 -17.01
C VAL A 74 -2.08 0.60 -16.86
N ASN A 75 -2.79 1.01 -17.90
CA ASN A 75 -3.67 2.17 -17.83
C ASN A 75 -4.80 2.00 -16.81
N LEU A 76 -5.42 0.81 -16.73
CA LEU A 76 -6.48 0.54 -15.78
C LEU A 76 -5.96 0.47 -14.35
N VAL A 77 -4.77 -0.11 -14.11
CA VAL A 77 -4.12 -0.08 -12.79
C VAL A 77 -3.93 1.36 -12.35
N TYR A 78 -3.33 2.20 -13.19
CA TYR A 78 -3.12 3.61 -12.87
C TYR A 78 -4.42 4.38 -12.64
N LEU A 79 -5.43 4.22 -13.50
CA LEU A 79 -6.72 4.90 -13.34
C LEU A 79 -7.49 4.39 -12.12
N SER A 80 -7.39 3.10 -11.79
CA SER A 80 -8.04 2.56 -10.61
C SER A 80 -7.42 3.09 -9.30
N ALA A 81 -6.16 3.54 -9.35
CA ALA A 81 -5.50 4.12 -8.19
C ALA A 81 -6.28 5.30 -7.60
N PHE A 82 -6.81 6.18 -8.46
CA PHE A 82 -7.61 7.32 -8.01
C PHE A 82 -8.83 6.89 -7.18
N TYR A 83 -9.54 5.85 -7.63
CA TYR A 83 -10.71 5.31 -6.91
C TYR A 83 -10.30 4.66 -5.60
N MET A 84 -9.28 3.82 -5.62
CA MET A 84 -8.83 3.10 -4.43
C MET A 84 -8.29 4.06 -3.37
N ILE A 85 -7.48 5.03 -3.76
CA ILE A 85 -6.95 6.06 -2.86
C ILE A 85 -8.09 6.88 -2.25
N ALA A 86 -9.05 7.35 -3.08
CA ALA A 86 -10.21 8.09 -2.61
C ALA A 86 -11.06 7.26 -1.64
N TYR A 87 -11.33 6.00 -1.98
CA TYR A 87 -12.16 5.11 -1.16
C TYR A 87 -11.51 4.84 0.21
N VAL A 88 -10.22 4.50 0.22
CA VAL A 88 -9.49 4.22 1.47
C VAL A 88 -9.35 5.48 2.31
N ALA A 89 -9.05 6.63 1.71
CA ALA A 89 -8.99 7.91 2.42
C ALA A 89 -10.37 8.28 3.01
N TYR A 90 -11.45 8.14 2.25
CA TYR A 90 -12.81 8.32 2.75
C TYR A 90 -13.10 7.42 3.94
N PHE A 91 -12.81 6.12 3.82
CA PHE A 91 -12.99 5.17 4.91
C PHE A 91 -12.25 5.61 6.18
N VAL A 92 -10.98 6.01 6.07
CA VAL A 92 -10.18 6.47 7.21
C VAL A 92 -10.77 7.74 7.84
N LEU A 93 -11.16 8.73 7.04
CA LEU A 93 -11.79 9.96 7.54
C LEU A 93 -13.11 9.66 8.27
N ARG A 94 -13.89 8.68 7.81
CA ARG A 94 -15.10 8.20 8.51
C ARG A 94 -14.77 7.48 9.83
N GLN A 95 -13.69 6.70 9.89
CA GLN A 95 -13.22 6.10 11.15
C GLN A 95 -12.80 7.16 12.18
N LEU A 96 -12.31 8.29 11.72
CA LEU A 96 -11.97 9.46 12.54
C LEU A 96 -13.20 10.33 12.88
N ARG A 97 -14.43 9.87 12.57
CA ARG A 97 -15.71 10.54 12.83
C ARG A 97 -15.87 11.90 12.14
N ILE A 98 -15.13 12.14 11.07
CA ILE A 98 -15.29 13.34 10.25
C ILE A 98 -16.65 13.26 9.53
N LYS A 99 -17.34 14.41 9.39
CA LYS A 99 -18.63 14.50 8.70
C LYS A 99 -18.50 14.01 7.26
N GLU A 100 -19.55 13.36 6.75
CA GLU A 100 -19.54 12.67 5.46
C GLU A 100 -19.09 13.57 4.29
N TRP A 101 -19.67 14.76 4.16
CA TRP A 101 -19.33 15.68 3.08
C TRP A 101 -17.86 16.15 3.14
N LEU A 102 -17.31 16.36 4.35
CA LEU A 102 -15.89 16.67 4.54
C LEU A 102 -15.00 15.48 4.22
N SER A 103 -15.44 14.27 4.61
CA SER A 103 -14.71 13.03 4.27
C SER A 103 -14.66 12.82 2.77
N THR A 104 -15.77 13.06 2.06
CA THR A 104 -15.81 12.96 0.60
C THR A 104 -14.89 14.00 -0.06
N GLY A 105 -15.03 15.28 0.33
CA GLY A 105 -14.17 16.34 -0.20
C GLY A 105 -12.68 16.09 0.07
N GLY A 106 -12.34 15.75 1.31
CA GLY A 106 -10.95 15.43 1.70
C GLY A 106 -10.37 14.22 0.97
N ALA A 107 -11.17 13.17 0.79
CA ALA A 107 -10.77 11.98 0.06
C ALA A 107 -10.50 12.27 -1.42
N LEU A 108 -11.35 13.08 -2.06
CA LEU A 108 -11.13 13.50 -3.45
C LEU A 108 -9.87 14.37 -3.56
N VAL A 109 -9.70 15.37 -2.71
CA VAL A 109 -8.48 16.20 -2.71
C VAL A 109 -7.24 15.34 -2.53
N TYR A 110 -7.27 14.35 -1.63
CA TYR A 110 -6.16 13.44 -1.40
C TYR A 110 -5.86 12.54 -2.61
N ALA A 111 -6.88 12.01 -3.28
CA ALA A 111 -6.71 11.17 -4.46
C ALA A 111 -6.18 11.93 -5.68
N PHE A 112 -6.49 13.23 -5.78
CA PHE A 112 -6.05 14.09 -6.88
C PHE A 112 -4.86 14.99 -6.51
N LEU A 113 -4.06 14.58 -5.52
CA LEU A 113 -2.83 15.30 -5.19
C LEU A 113 -1.88 15.35 -6.41
N PRO A 114 -1.14 16.45 -6.62
CA PRO A 114 -0.17 16.57 -7.71
C PRO A 114 0.83 15.42 -7.77
N PHE A 115 1.10 14.78 -6.65
CA PHE A 115 2.01 13.65 -6.52
C PHE A 115 1.68 12.50 -7.48
N ILE A 116 0.40 12.08 -7.58
CA ILE A 116 0.01 10.97 -8.46
C ILE A 116 0.24 11.30 -9.94
N PHE A 117 0.02 12.55 -10.34
CA PHE A 117 0.25 13.01 -11.71
C PHE A 117 1.73 13.17 -12.05
N ILE A 118 2.54 13.63 -11.08
CA ILE A 118 4.00 13.79 -11.27
C ILE A 118 4.68 12.42 -11.39
N ARG A 119 4.24 11.45 -10.60
CA ARG A 119 4.75 10.07 -10.65
C ARG A 119 4.24 9.32 -11.86
N GLY A 120 2.95 9.45 -12.17
CA GLY A 120 2.35 8.86 -13.36
C GLY A 120 2.56 7.36 -13.47
N ILE A 121 2.54 6.87 -14.69
CA ILE A 121 2.83 5.46 -15.01
C ILE A 121 4.33 5.14 -14.84
N GLY A 122 5.21 6.14 -15.02
CA GLY A 122 6.65 5.96 -14.88
C GLY A 122 7.09 5.49 -13.50
N HIS A 123 6.34 5.87 -12.48
CA HIS A 123 6.55 5.39 -11.10
C HIS A 123 5.23 4.83 -10.54
N ILE A 124 4.62 3.88 -11.28
CA ILE A 124 3.28 3.36 -10.97
C ILE A 124 3.16 2.83 -9.54
N VAL A 125 4.21 2.18 -9.03
CA VAL A 125 4.27 1.67 -7.65
C VAL A 125 4.16 2.81 -6.62
N LEU A 126 4.68 4.00 -6.91
CA LEU A 126 4.56 5.17 -6.05
C LEU A 126 3.24 5.90 -6.28
N SER A 127 2.68 5.83 -7.48
CA SER A 127 1.37 6.40 -7.80
C SER A 127 0.23 5.62 -7.14
N CYS A 128 0.42 4.31 -6.93
CA CYS A 128 -0.54 3.42 -6.30
C CYS A 128 -0.37 3.40 -4.77
N TYR A 129 -0.56 4.53 -4.08
CA TYR A 129 -0.46 4.65 -2.62
C TYR A 129 -1.81 4.40 -1.92
N TYR A 130 -2.44 3.27 -2.24
CA TYR A 130 -3.81 2.94 -1.80
C TYR A 130 -3.96 2.91 -0.28
N PHE A 131 -3.00 2.30 0.42
CA PHE A 131 -3.13 1.96 1.84
C PHE A 131 -2.38 2.92 2.77
N VAL A 132 -1.72 3.95 2.24
CA VAL A 132 -1.08 5.00 3.06
C VAL A 132 -2.04 5.63 4.08
N PRO A 133 -3.34 5.92 3.75
CA PRO A 133 -4.27 6.41 4.76
C PRO A 133 -4.50 5.44 5.93
N LEU A 134 -4.41 4.11 5.70
CA LEU A 134 -4.52 3.12 6.78
C LEU A 134 -3.34 3.19 7.74
N ALA A 135 -2.13 3.46 7.23
CA ALA A 135 -0.95 3.69 8.07
C ALA A 135 -1.16 4.88 9.00
N VAL A 136 -1.73 5.97 8.49
CA VAL A 136 -2.09 7.15 9.29
C VAL A 136 -3.11 6.77 10.37
N LEU A 137 -4.13 5.99 10.03
CA LEU A 137 -5.13 5.52 10.99
C LEU A 137 -4.51 4.66 12.10
N MET A 138 -3.59 3.76 11.74
CA MET A 138 -2.86 2.95 12.72
C MET A 138 -2.04 3.83 13.68
N CYS A 139 -1.37 4.85 13.17
CA CYS A 139 -0.61 5.80 14.01
C CYS A 139 -1.53 6.55 14.98
N ILE A 140 -2.69 7.03 14.51
CA ILE A 140 -3.67 7.71 15.34
C ILE A 140 -4.23 6.76 16.42
N TRP A 141 -4.58 5.53 16.06
CA TRP A 141 -5.06 4.54 17.04
C TRP A 141 -3.98 4.17 18.04
N LEU A 142 -2.73 4.03 17.62
CA LEU A 142 -1.62 3.78 18.55
C LEU A 142 -1.47 4.92 19.55
N TYR A 143 -1.64 6.16 19.11
CA TYR A 143 -1.49 7.35 19.93
C TYR A 143 -2.68 7.60 20.88
N GLU A 144 -3.93 7.44 20.40
CA GLU A 144 -5.13 7.85 21.12
C GLU A 144 -5.82 6.70 21.88
N ASP A 145 -5.76 5.48 21.35
CA ASP A 145 -6.50 4.34 21.90
C ASP A 145 -5.59 3.44 22.73
N GLU A 146 -5.68 3.57 24.04
CA GLU A 146 -4.86 2.83 25.02
C GLU A 146 -4.99 1.30 24.91
N ARG A 147 -6.05 0.79 24.30
CA ARG A 147 -6.29 -0.65 24.10
C ARG A 147 -5.73 -1.19 22.80
N PHE A 148 -5.48 -0.31 21.83
CA PHE A 148 -4.98 -0.73 20.51
C PHE A 148 -3.60 -1.38 20.66
N MET A 149 -3.47 -2.63 20.18
CA MET A 149 -2.27 -3.46 20.25
C MET A 149 -1.69 -3.65 21.68
N LEU A 150 -2.52 -3.50 22.73
CA LEU A 150 -2.10 -3.75 24.10
C LEU A 150 -2.08 -5.27 24.39
N PRO A 151 -0.90 -5.87 24.65
CA PRO A 151 -0.81 -7.30 24.94
C PRO A 151 -1.48 -7.66 26.27
N GLY A 152 -2.12 -8.81 26.32
CA GLY A 152 -2.75 -9.32 27.55
C GLY A 152 -4.07 -10.05 27.33
N LYS A 153 -4.77 -10.32 28.42
CA LYS A 153 -6.08 -10.98 28.39
C LYS A 153 -7.08 -10.13 27.61
N GLY A 154 -7.61 -10.68 26.51
CA GLY A 154 -8.58 -9.97 25.66
C GLY A 154 -7.99 -9.28 24.45
N PHE A 155 -6.68 -9.42 24.18
CA PHE A 155 -6.03 -8.88 23.00
C PHE A 155 -6.79 -9.22 21.69
N PHE A 156 -7.13 -10.49 21.49
CA PHE A 156 -7.90 -10.97 20.34
C PHE A 156 -9.41 -10.73 20.45
N LYS A 157 -9.94 -10.18 21.56
CA LYS A 157 -11.34 -9.77 21.66
C LYS A 157 -11.56 -8.32 21.22
N TYR A 158 -10.49 -7.54 21.14
CA TYR A 158 -10.58 -6.14 20.76
C TYR A 158 -10.57 -5.98 19.24
N LYS A 159 -11.72 -5.56 18.68
CA LYS A 159 -11.94 -5.50 17.22
C LYS A 159 -10.90 -4.67 16.47
N ARG A 160 -10.40 -3.58 17.08
CA ARG A 160 -9.38 -2.73 16.44
C ARG A 160 -8.04 -3.44 16.26
N ASN A 161 -7.71 -4.44 17.10
CA ASN A 161 -6.50 -5.21 16.90
C ASN A 161 -6.58 -6.06 15.63
N TYR A 162 -7.72 -6.70 15.35
CA TYR A 162 -7.93 -7.40 14.08
C TYR A 162 -7.87 -6.43 12.88
N ALA A 163 -8.54 -5.28 13.00
CA ALA A 163 -8.46 -4.26 11.97
C ALA A 163 -7.01 -3.78 11.76
N GLY A 164 -6.24 -3.63 12.84
CA GLY A 164 -4.83 -3.28 12.79
C GLY A 164 -3.99 -4.31 12.03
N PHE A 165 -4.19 -5.61 12.28
CA PHE A 165 -3.50 -6.66 11.52
C PHE A 165 -3.90 -6.69 10.04
N ILE A 166 -5.18 -6.49 9.74
CA ILE A 166 -5.63 -6.41 8.34
C ILE A 166 -4.99 -5.19 7.66
N MET A 167 -4.99 -4.03 8.31
CA MET A 167 -4.34 -2.83 7.78
C MET A 167 -2.83 -3.04 7.59
N ALA A 168 -2.16 -3.65 8.56
CA ALA A 168 -0.74 -3.98 8.47
C ALA A 168 -0.45 -4.90 7.28
N PHE A 169 -1.26 -5.96 7.08
CA PHE A 169 -1.16 -6.86 5.95
C PHE A 169 -1.36 -6.14 4.60
N LEU A 170 -2.37 -5.26 4.51
CA LEU A 170 -2.63 -4.49 3.29
C LEU A 170 -1.45 -3.55 2.98
N ILE A 171 -0.93 -2.83 3.98
CA ILE A 171 0.23 -1.96 3.84
C ILE A 171 1.48 -2.77 3.43
N ALA A 172 1.68 -3.94 4.06
CA ALA A 172 2.81 -4.82 3.75
C ALA A 172 2.73 -5.40 2.33
N SER A 173 1.54 -5.52 1.76
CA SER A 173 1.33 -6.03 0.40
C SER A 173 1.46 -4.98 -0.70
N GLU A 174 1.65 -3.70 -0.36
CA GLU A 174 1.69 -2.58 -1.29
C GLU A 174 3.13 -2.16 -1.59
N GLY A 175 3.44 -1.97 -2.86
CA GLY A 175 4.71 -1.37 -3.31
C GLY A 175 5.96 -2.19 -3.01
N ILE A 176 7.13 -1.57 -3.22
CA ILE A 176 8.45 -2.21 -3.07
C ILE A 176 9.06 -1.95 -1.67
N GLY A 177 8.29 -2.03 -0.61
CA GLY A 177 8.79 -1.80 0.74
C GLY A 177 8.83 -0.34 1.20
N TYR A 178 8.59 0.62 0.32
CA TYR A 178 8.59 2.04 0.71
C TYR A 178 7.52 2.35 1.76
N TRP A 179 6.30 1.90 1.53
CA TRP A 179 5.18 2.19 2.42
C TRP A 179 5.32 1.48 3.75
N GLN A 180 5.90 0.29 3.78
CA GLN A 180 6.23 -0.45 5.00
C GLN A 180 7.26 0.32 5.85
N ILE A 181 8.37 0.75 5.23
CA ILE A 181 9.43 1.50 5.91
C ILE A 181 8.88 2.81 6.49
N PHE A 182 8.14 3.58 5.68
CA PHE A 182 7.53 4.82 6.15
C PHE A 182 6.49 4.56 7.25
N THR A 183 5.68 3.52 7.13
CA THR A 183 4.71 3.15 8.16
C THR A 183 5.40 2.80 9.47
N CYS A 184 6.46 1.98 9.43
CA CYS A 184 7.24 1.64 10.62
C CYS A 184 7.86 2.88 11.27
N PHE A 185 8.39 3.80 10.46
CA PHE A 185 8.94 5.06 10.94
C PHE A 185 7.86 5.91 11.65
N PHE A 186 6.69 6.11 11.03
CA PHE A 186 5.62 6.91 11.65
C PHE A 186 5.00 6.22 12.86
N LEU A 187 4.86 4.89 12.88
CA LEU A 187 4.45 4.14 14.06
C LEU A 187 5.45 4.31 15.21
N MET A 188 6.75 4.32 14.92
CA MET A 188 7.79 4.60 15.91
C MET A 188 7.64 6.03 16.46
N VAL A 189 7.41 7.03 15.61
CA VAL A 189 7.18 8.42 16.03
C VAL A 189 5.92 8.52 16.90
N ALA A 190 4.81 7.89 16.49
CA ALA A 190 3.57 7.86 17.27
C ALA A 190 3.77 7.21 18.65
N MET A 191 4.47 6.07 18.68
CA MET A 191 4.84 5.36 19.92
C MET A 191 5.66 6.24 20.86
N LEU A 192 6.74 6.85 20.37
CA LEU A 192 7.63 7.69 21.17
C LEU A 192 6.89 8.94 21.68
N THR A 193 6.09 9.58 20.83
CA THR A 193 5.30 10.75 21.22
C THR A 193 4.29 10.41 22.31
N ALA A 194 3.58 9.28 22.17
CA ALA A 194 2.65 8.80 23.18
C ALA A 194 3.37 8.45 24.50
N LEU A 195 4.51 7.76 24.44
CA LEU A 195 5.35 7.42 25.60
C LEU A 195 5.83 8.68 26.34
N LEU A 196 6.32 9.68 25.62
CA LEU A 196 6.79 10.94 26.22
C LEU A 196 5.66 11.71 26.90
N ARG A 197 4.45 11.70 26.30
CA ARG A 197 3.27 12.37 26.84
C ARG A 197 2.74 11.68 28.10
N THR A 198 2.64 10.36 28.09
CA THR A 198 1.95 9.60 29.14
C THR A 198 2.90 8.99 30.18
N LYS A 199 4.17 8.83 29.82
CA LYS A 199 5.18 8.07 30.59
C LYS A 199 4.79 6.61 30.85
N ASP A 200 3.87 6.05 30.07
CA ASP A 200 3.42 4.67 30.17
C ASP A 200 4.22 3.75 29.21
N TRP A 201 5.04 2.88 29.78
CA TRP A 201 5.87 1.91 29.04
C TRP A 201 5.06 0.88 28.23
N ASN A 202 3.76 0.79 28.44
CA ASN A 202 2.91 -0.06 27.59
C ASN A 202 2.88 0.43 26.15
N TYR A 203 3.08 1.72 25.88
CA TYR A 203 3.19 2.24 24.52
C TYR A 203 4.37 1.64 23.76
N LEU A 204 5.49 1.31 24.42
CA LEU A 204 6.61 0.63 23.78
C LEU A 204 6.20 -0.77 23.29
N LYS A 205 5.51 -1.55 24.13
CA LYS A 205 5.04 -2.89 23.74
C LYS A 205 4.04 -2.82 22.59
N ARG A 206 3.10 -1.90 22.65
CA ARG A 206 2.08 -1.67 21.62
C ARG A 206 2.70 -1.24 20.30
N GLY A 207 3.63 -0.30 20.33
CA GLY A 207 4.35 0.17 19.16
C GLY A 207 5.19 -0.93 18.51
N CYS A 208 5.91 -1.73 19.32
CA CYS A 208 6.66 -2.89 18.82
C CYS A 208 5.73 -3.90 18.11
N ILE A 209 4.58 -4.24 18.70
CA ILE A 209 3.61 -5.15 18.07
C ILE A 209 3.09 -4.55 16.76
N SER A 210 2.75 -3.25 16.75
CA SER A 210 2.27 -2.57 15.53
C SER A 210 3.32 -2.57 14.43
N ILE A 211 4.58 -2.28 14.74
CA ILE A 211 5.70 -2.29 13.78
C ILE A 211 5.94 -3.70 13.26
N LEU A 212 6.05 -4.69 14.15
CA LEU A 212 6.27 -6.09 13.77
C LEU A 212 5.12 -6.67 12.93
N SER A 213 3.92 -6.13 13.03
CA SER A 213 2.80 -6.57 12.21
C SER A 213 2.86 -6.07 10.76
N VAL A 214 3.66 -5.03 10.49
CA VAL A 214 3.85 -4.45 9.14
C VAL A 214 5.05 -5.08 8.41
N ILE A 215 6.02 -5.62 9.16
CA ILE A 215 7.19 -6.34 8.63
C ILE A 215 6.84 -7.80 8.36
#